data_7e9c7e0e00eab4cba8d2215e8aa61d06
#
_entry.id   7e9c7e0e00eab4cba8d2215e8aa61d06
#
_cell.length_a   1.000
_cell.length_b   1.000
_cell.length_c   1.000
_cell.angle_alpha   90.00
_cell.angle_beta   90.00
_cell.angle_gamma   90.00
#
_symmetry.space_group_name_H-M   'P 1'
#
loop_
_entity.id
_entity.type
_entity.pdbx_description
1 polymer ?
#
loop_
_entity_poly.entity_id
_entity_poly.type
_entity_poly.pdbx_seq_one_letter_code
_entity_poly.pdbx_strand_id
1 'polypeptide(L)'
;DSYGMYGYLCHYPAAVHAEGTWREVYDWETGRYTGRIPEAAQTYNVIGNINEHQVTIAETTFGGREELVNPEGIIDYGSLIYIALQRSKTAREAINVMTSLVEEYGYNSGGESFTIADPNEAWIMEMIGKGPEHKGAVWVAIRIPDDCISAHANQARIRQFPLKDKKNCLYSKDVIKFAREKGYF
;
A
#
# COMPACT_ATOMS: atom_id res chain seq x y z
N ASP A 1 19.27 7.43 -5.45
CA ASP A 1 19.65 7.06 -6.81
C ASP A 1 18.73 5.97 -7.33
N SER A 2 17.76 6.33 -8.18
CA SER A 2 16.75 5.42 -8.73
C SER A 2 17.35 4.22 -9.51
N TYR A 3 18.61 4.28 -9.84
CA TYR A 3 19.35 3.18 -10.48
C TYR A 3 19.58 1.98 -9.56
N GLY A 4 19.58 2.16 -8.25
CA GLY A 4 19.68 1.06 -7.29
C GLY A 4 18.47 0.13 -7.32
N MET A 5 17.27 0.64 -7.60
CA MET A 5 16.04 -0.15 -7.65
C MET A 5 16.00 -1.19 -8.79
N TYR A 6 16.65 -0.93 -9.91
CA TYR A 6 16.61 -1.81 -11.07
C TYR A 6 17.68 -2.91 -11.07
N GLY A 7 18.62 -2.86 -10.13
CA GLY A 7 19.74 -3.82 -10.05
C GLY A 7 19.69 -4.77 -8.86
N TYR A 8 18.77 -4.57 -7.89
CA TYR A 8 18.72 -5.36 -6.67
C TYR A 8 17.43 -6.17 -6.57
N LEU A 9 17.60 -7.47 -6.39
CA LEU A 9 16.50 -8.33 -5.96
C LEU A 9 16.43 -8.26 -4.43
N CYS A 10 15.47 -7.52 -3.90
CA CYS A 10 15.25 -7.45 -2.46
C CYS A 10 14.93 -8.83 -1.91
N HIS A 11 15.56 -9.19 -0.79
CA HIS A 11 15.28 -10.43 -0.08
C HIS A 11 15.08 -10.15 1.41
N TYR A 12 13.91 -10.48 1.89
CA TYR A 12 13.56 -10.43 3.32
C TYR A 12 13.25 -11.87 3.76
N PRO A 13 14.13 -12.53 4.51
CA PRO A 13 13.90 -13.90 4.96
C PRO A 13 12.74 -13.97 5.95
N ALA A 14 12.01 -15.10 5.94
CA ALA A 14 11.02 -15.39 6.96
C ALA A 14 11.66 -15.41 8.36
N ALA A 15 10.95 -14.90 9.35
CA ALA A 15 11.44 -14.87 10.72
C ALA A 15 10.30 -14.97 11.74
N VAL A 16 10.66 -15.39 12.95
CA VAL A 16 9.81 -15.31 14.15
C VAL A 16 10.42 -14.29 15.07
N HIS A 17 9.63 -13.38 15.57
CA HIS A 17 10.05 -12.25 16.37
C HIS A 17 9.53 -12.38 17.81
N ALA A 18 10.35 -11.97 18.77
CA ALA A 18 9.92 -11.91 20.16
C ALA A 18 8.82 -10.86 20.36
N GLU A 19 7.96 -11.08 21.34
CA GLU A 19 6.96 -10.09 21.74
C GLU A 19 7.62 -8.75 22.10
N GLY A 20 7.03 -7.65 21.64
CA GLY A 20 7.55 -6.30 21.86
C GLY A 20 8.70 -5.89 20.93
N THR A 21 9.05 -6.71 19.94
CA THR A 21 10.02 -6.32 18.89
C THR A 21 9.47 -5.14 18.08
N TRP A 22 10.35 -4.19 17.76
CA TRP A 22 10.08 -3.04 16.92
C TRP A 22 10.79 -3.17 15.58
N ARG A 23 10.09 -2.78 14.51
CA ARG A 23 10.65 -2.61 13.18
C ARG A 23 10.92 -1.13 12.96
N GLU A 24 12.15 -0.79 12.66
CA GLU A 24 12.51 0.54 12.15
C GLU A 24 12.07 0.68 10.71
N VAL A 25 11.54 1.85 10.37
CA VAL A 25 11.07 2.19 9.03
C VAL A 25 11.93 3.30 8.48
N TYR A 26 12.38 3.09 7.27
CA TYR A 26 13.19 4.03 6.51
C TYR A 26 12.48 4.30 5.20
N ASP A 27 12.41 5.55 4.82
CA ASP A 27 11.88 5.96 3.52
C ASP A 27 12.62 5.24 2.40
N TRP A 28 11.87 4.59 1.53
CA TRP A 28 12.41 3.68 0.51
C TRP A 28 13.34 4.36 -0.48
N GLU A 29 13.05 5.60 -0.86
CA GLU A 29 13.83 6.32 -1.86
C GLU A 29 15.06 7.00 -1.28
N THR A 30 14.92 7.58 -0.09
CA THR A 30 15.95 8.43 0.52
C THR A 30 16.78 7.73 1.57
N GLY A 31 16.30 6.61 2.11
CA GLY A 31 16.90 5.93 3.25
C GLY A 31 16.78 6.71 4.56
N ARG A 32 15.98 7.77 4.62
CA ARG A 32 15.75 8.56 5.82
C ARG A 32 14.93 7.75 6.83
N TYR A 33 15.38 7.71 8.07
CA TYR A 33 14.58 7.13 9.15
C TYR A 33 13.29 7.93 9.36
N THR A 34 12.15 7.27 9.33
CA THR A 34 10.82 7.87 9.47
C THR A 34 10.15 7.51 10.78
N GLY A 35 10.52 6.40 11.40
CA GLY A 35 9.94 5.97 12.65
C GLY A 35 10.04 4.46 12.87
N ARG A 36 9.25 3.95 13.79
CA ARG A 36 9.17 2.52 14.07
C ARG A 36 7.73 2.07 14.27
N ILE A 37 7.46 0.82 13.93
CA ILE A 37 6.18 0.16 14.13
C ILE A 37 6.39 -1.16 14.89
N PRO A 38 5.38 -1.71 15.57
CA PRO A 38 5.48 -3.05 16.14
C PRO A 38 5.79 -4.08 15.04
N GLU A 39 6.75 -4.96 15.31
CA GLU A 39 7.00 -6.07 14.39
C GLU A 39 5.94 -7.16 14.55
N ALA A 40 5.58 -7.81 13.45
CA ALA A 40 4.70 -8.96 13.48
C ALA A 40 5.40 -10.14 14.18
N ALA A 41 4.65 -10.96 14.93
CA ALA A 41 5.20 -12.14 15.60
C ALA A 41 5.86 -13.12 14.62
N GLN A 42 5.38 -13.15 13.37
CA GLN A 42 5.96 -13.91 12.26
C GLN A 42 5.94 -13.05 11.00
N THR A 43 7.04 -13.05 10.27
CA THR A 43 7.17 -12.46 8.94
C THR A 43 7.45 -13.55 7.91
N TYR A 44 6.95 -13.34 6.67
CA TYR A 44 7.10 -14.29 5.57
C TYR A 44 8.31 -13.95 4.71
N ASN A 45 8.84 -14.96 4.03
CA ASN A 45 9.92 -14.79 3.08
C ASN A 45 9.44 -14.00 1.86
N VAL A 46 10.19 -12.97 1.47
CA VAL A 46 9.90 -12.11 0.31
C VAL A 46 11.13 -12.05 -0.58
N ILE A 47 10.93 -12.27 -1.88
CA ILE A 47 11.97 -12.09 -2.90
C ILE A 47 11.42 -11.17 -4.00
N GLY A 48 12.07 -10.04 -4.22
CA GLY A 48 11.52 -9.00 -5.08
C GLY A 48 10.14 -8.57 -4.56
N ASN A 49 9.15 -8.58 -5.44
CA ASN A 49 7.78 -8.16 -5.14
C ASN A 49 6.80 -9.32 -4.91
N ILE A 50 7.31 -10.50 -4.51
CA ILE A 50 6.50 -11.69 -4.23
C ILE A 50 6.93 -12.34 -2.92
N ASN A 51 5.96 -12.86 -2.15
CA ASN A 51 6.24 -13.62 -0.93
C ASN A 51 6.04 -15.14 -1.14
N GLU A 52 6.40 -15.94 -0.14
CA GLU A 52 6.29 -17.40 -0.15
C GLU A 52 4.85 -17.93 -0.29
N HIS A 53 3.84 -17.12 -0.04
CA HIS A 53 2.43 -17.43 -0.25
C HIS A 53 1.94 -16.99 -1.64
N GLN A 54 2.85 -16.57 -2.54
CA GLN A 54 2.55 -16.09 -3.88
C GLN A 54 1.72 -14.79 -3.91
N VAL A 55 1.73 -14.02 -2.83
CA VAL A 55 1.19 -12.65 -2.86
C VAL A 55 2.20 -11.76 -3.57
N THR A 56 1.74 -10.99 -4.53
CA THR A 56 2.54 -10.02 -5.28
C THR A 56 1.99 -8.62 -5.09
N ILE A 57 2.87 -7.63 -4.93
CA ILE A 57 2.50 -6.22 -4.89
C ILE A 57 3.47 -5.44 -5.79
N ALA A 58 2.92 -4.73 -6.75
CA ALA A 58 3.66 -3.76 -7.57
C ALA A 58 2.93 -2.42 -7.56
N GLU A 59 3.60 -1.36 -7.95
CA GLU A 59 3.02 -0.02 -7.94
C GLU A 59 3.38 0.80 -9.19
N THR A 60 2.62 1.90 -9.37
CA THR A 60 2.98 3.03 -10.24
C THR A 60 2.49 4.32 -9.60
N THR A 61 3.37 5.30 -9.49
CA THR A 61 3.05 6.62 -8.94
C THR A 61 2.18 7.42 -9.91
N PHE A 62 1.03 7.90 -9.49
CA PHE A 62 0.24 8.88 -10.24
C PHE A 62 0.35 10.31 -9.66
N GLY A 63 1.06 10.47 -8.54
CA GLY A 63 1.30 11.74 -7.85
C GLY A 63 0.07 12.28 -7.13
N GLY A 64 -0.93 12.69 -7.90
CA GLY A 64 -2.16 13.26 -7.35
C GLY A 64 -1.96 14.71 -6.89
N ARG A 65 -2.55 15.06 -5.74
CA ARG A 65 -2.52 16.41 -5.18
C ARG A 65 -1.42 16.52 -4.13
N GLU A 66 -0.46 17.40 -4.33
CA GLU A 66 0.69 17.61 -3.43
C GLU A 66 0.27 17.97 -2.01
N GLU A 67 -0.81 18.75 -1.86
CA GLU A 67 -1.35 19.12 -0.54
C GLU A 67 -1.86 17.96 0.29
N LEU A 68 -2.00 16.77 -0.29
CA LEU A 68 -2.41 15.54 0.41
C LEU A 68 -1.25 14.68 0.90
N VAL A 69 -0.02 15.02 0.56
CA VAL A 69 1.16 14.35 1.12
C VAL A 69 1.31 14.74 2.59
N ASN A 70 1.54 13.75 3.44
CA ASN A 70 1.85 13.96 4.85
C ASN A 70 3.33 13.62 5.11
N PRO A 71 4.25 14.61 5.15
CA PRO A 71 5.68 14.36 5.32
C PRO A 71 6.06 13.78 6.70
N GLU A 72 5.15 13.85 7.67
CA GLU A 72 5.32 13.27 9.01
C GLU A 72 4.79 11.83 9.12
N GLY A 73 4.22 11.30 8.04
CA GLY A 73 3.83 9.89 7.98
C GLY A 73 5.05 8.97 8.09
N ILE A 74 4.89 7.85 8.80
CA ILE A 74 5.98 6.88 8.97
C ILE A 74 6.13 6.00 7.73
N ILE A 75 5.03 5.70 7.05
CA ILE A 75 4.97 4.68 5.98
C ILE A 75 4.98 5.35 4.61
N ASP A 76 6.02 5.09 3.83
CA ASP A 76 6.08 5.39 2.39
C ASP A 76 5.56 4.20 1.56
N TYR A 77 5.37 4.42 0.26
CA TYR A 77 4.81 3.40 -0.65
C TYR A 77 5.70 2.14 -0.74
N GLY A 78 7.01 2.29 -0.79
CA GLY A 78 7.94 1.17 -0.91
C GLY A 78 8.01 0.35 0.36
N SER A 79 8.17 1.00 1.53
CA SER A 79 8.07 0.34 2.83
C SER A 79 6.74 -0.38 3.00
N LEU A 80 5.63 0.23 2.56
CA LEU A 80 4.29 -0.34 2.62
C LEU A 80 4.20 -1.66 1.87
N ILE A 81 4.77 -1.74 0.66
CA ILE A 81 4.81 -2.97 -0.16
C ILE A 81 5.51 -4.10 0.60
N TYR A 82 6.74 -3.86 1.06
CA TYR A 82 7.54 -4.94 1.68
C TYR A 82 7.02 -5.35 3.05
N ILE A 83 6.49 -4.42 3.84
CA ILE A 83 5.86 -4.75 5.12
C ILE A 83 4.59 -5.58 4.89
N ALA A 84 3.76 -5.21 3.91
CA ALA A 84 2.56 -5.97 3.58
C ALA A 84 2.87 -7.36 3.06
N LEU A 85 3.86 -7.52 2.17
CA LEU A 85 4.31 -8.83 1.68
C LEU A 85 4.79 -9.73 2.82
N GLN A 86 5.50 -9.17 3.80
CA GLN A 86 5.99 -9.94 4.96
C GLN A 86 4.88 -10.33 5.94
N ARG A 87 3.67 -9.75 5.84
CA ARG A 87 2.58 -9.91 6.83
C ARG A 87 1.28 -10.46 6.25
N SER A 88 1.24 -10.86 4.98
CA SER A 88 0.01 -11.32 4.32
C SER A 88 0.19 -12.66 3.59
N LYS A 89 -0.89 -13.43 3.54
CA LYS A 89 -0.98 -14.72 2.82
C LYS A 89 -1.91 -14.66 1.61
N THR A 90 -2.71 -13.60 1.51
CA THR A 90 -3.65 -13.37 0.41
C THR A 90 -3.65 -11.91 -0.01
N ALA A 91 -4.14 -11.64 -1.22
CA ALA A 91 -4.29 -10.27 -1.72
C ALA A 91 -5.17 -9.40 -0.80
N ARG A 92 -6.24 -9.98 -0.25
CA ARG A 92 -7.12 -9.25 0.70
C ARG A 92 -6.45 -8.95 2.03
N GLU A 93 -5.67 -9.90 2.56
CA GLU A 93 -4.87 -9.63 3.75
C GLU A 93 -3.85 -8.53 3.48
N ALA A 94 -3.19 -8.54 2.31
CA ALA A 94 -2.26 -7.48 1.92
C ALA A 94 -2.95 -6.10 1.90
N ILE A 95 -4.11 -5.97 1.24
CA ILE A 95 -4.91 -4.74 1.25
C ILE A 95 -5.23 -4.29 2.68
N ASN A 96 -5.67 -5.22 3.53
CA ASN A 96 -5.99 -4.91 4.93
C ASN A 96 -4.76 -4.46 5.73
N VAL A 97 -3.62 -5.12 5.56
CA VAL A 97 -2.35 -4.74 6.21
C VAL A 97 -1.93 -3.34 5.75
N MET A 98 -1.90 -3.10 4.45
CA MET A 98 -1.51 -1.81 3.87
C MET A 98 -2.37 -0.67 4.42
N THR A 99 -3.68 -0.83 4.36
CA THR A 99 -4.63 0.21 4.77
C THR A 99 -4.64 0.44 6.28
N SER A 100 -4.46 -0.60 7.09
CA SER A 100 -4.34 -0.47 8.54
C SER A 100 -3.06 0.23 8.96
N LEU A 101 -1.93 -0.08 8.31
CA LEU A 101 -0.64 0.55 8.59
C LEU A 101 -0.67 2.05 8.31
N VAL A 102 -1.20 2.47 7.17
CA VAL A 102 -1.27 3.89 6.84
C VAL A 102 -2.26 4.65 7.73
N GLU A 103 -3.35 4.02 8.15
CA GLU A 103 -4.32 4.62 9.07
C GLU A 103 -3.70 4.88 10.45
N GLU A 104 -2.89 3.94 10.94
CA GLU A 104 -2.29 4.02 12.27
C GLU A 104 -1.02 4.87 12.30
N TYR A 105 -0.15 4.74 11.28
CA TYR A 105 1.19 5.33 11.29
C TYR A 105 1.36 6.51 10.32
N GLY A 106 0.37 6.80 9.50
CA GLY A 106 0.42 7.86 8.49
C GLY A 106 1.11 7.43 7.19
N TYR A 107 0.74 8.09 6.09
CA TYR A 107 1.24 7.81 4.74
C TYR A 107 1.97 9.04 4.20
N ASN A 108 3.25 8.90 3.87
CA ASN A 108 4.12 10.01 3.50
C ASN A 108 4.47 10.07 2.01
N SER A 109 3.75 9.34 1.17
CA SER A 109 3.96 9.38 -0.28
C SER A 109 2.85 10.12 -1.02
N GLY A 110 3.09 10.40 -2.27
CA GLY A 110 2.07 10.87 -3.22
C GLY A 110 1.00 9.82 -3.50
N GLY A 111 0.20 10.04 -4.52
CA GLY A 111 -0.81 9.08 -4.95
C GLY A 111 -0.20 7.89 -5.68
N GLU A 112 -0.56 6.68 -5.26
CA GLU A 112 -0.04 5.41 -5.79
C GLU A 112 -1.15 4.47 -6.23
N SER A 113 -0.92 3.82 -7.37
CA SER A 113 -1.71 2.67 -7.84
C SER A 113 -0.95 1.39 -7.55
N PHE A 114 -1.49 0.56 -6.67
CA PHE A 114 -0.95 -0.76 -6.35
C PHE A 114 -1.69 -1.85 -7.12
N THR A 115 -0.94 -2.73 -7.78
CA THR A 115 -1.44 -4.03 -8.26
C THR A 115 -1.14 -5.06 -7.19
N ILE A 116 -2.17 -5.72 -6.67
CA ILE A 116 -2.06 -6.70 -5.59
C ILE A 116 -2.70 -8.00 -6.06
N ALA A 117 -1.96 -9.09 -6.07
CA ALA A 117 -2.49 -10.37 -6.54
C ALA A 117 -2.02 -11.54 -5.67
N ASP A 118 -2.82 -12.59 -5.68
CA ASP A 118 -2.49 -13.92 -5.17
C ASP A 118 -2.93 -14.98 -6.21
N PRO A 119 -2.78 -16.30 -5.97
CA PRO A 119 -3.21 -17.31 -6.93
C PRO A 119 -4.70 -17.32 -7.30
N ASN A 120 -5.55 -16.61 -6.56
CA ASN A 120 -7.00 -16.69 -6.70
C ASN A 120 -7.63 -15.39 -7.21
N GLU A 121 -6.99 -14.25 -6.96
CA GLU A 121 -7.57 -12.95 -7.34
C GLU A 121 -6.50 -11.87 -7.54
N ALA A 122 -6.85 -10.87 -8.36
CA ALA A 122 -6.04 -9.69 -8.60
C ALA A 122 -6.85 -8.42 -8.32
N TRP A 123 -6.17 -7.40 -7.81
CA TRP A 123 -6.74 -6.12 -7.41
C TRP A 123 -5.92 -4.95 -7.92
N ILE A 124 -6.60 -3.86 -8.26
CA ILE A 124 -6.01 -2.53 -8.34
C ILE A 124 -6.46 -1.75 -7.12
N MET A 125 -5.53 -1.16 -6.39
CA MET A 125 -5.80 -0.24 -5.28
C MET A 125 -5.15 1.11 -5.55
N GLU A 126 -5.94 2.16 -5.58
CA GLU A 126 -5.44 3.54 -5.62
C GLU A 126 -5.55 4.17 -4.24
N MET A 127 -4.46 4.80 -3.81
CA MET A 127 -4.32 5.39 -2.48
C MET A 127 -3.66 6.76 -2.58
N ILE A 128 -4.12 7.70 -1.75
CA ILE A 128 -3.50 9.01 -1.57
C ILE A 128 -3.68 9.45 -0.11
N GLY A 129 -2.72 10.19 0.42
CA GLY A 129 -2.79 10.73 1.78
C GLY A 129 -3.95 11.71 2.00
N LYS A 130 -4.09 12.16 3.22
CA LYS A 130 -5.12 13.14 3.65
C LYS A 130 -4.55 14.52 3.96
N GLY A 131 -3.25 14.72 3.75
CA GLY A 131 -2.53 15.94 4.08
C GLY A 131 -1.88 15.91 5.47
N PRO A 132 -1.04 16.91 5.79
CA PRO A 132 -0.19 16.90 6.98
C PRO A 132 -0.97 16.94 8.30
N GLU A 133 -2.21 17.41 8.29
CA GLU A 133 -3.05 17.51 9.50
C GLU A 133 -3.77 16.20 9.86
N HIS A 134 -3.70 15.19 8.98
CA HIS A 134 -4.45 13.95 9.12
C HIS A 134 -3.55 12.74 8.94
N LYS A 135 -3.67 11.77 9.83
CA LYS A 135 -3.16 10.42 9.60
C LYS A 135 -4.02 9.68 8.59
N GLY A 136 -3.45 8.62 8.01
CA GLY A 136 -4.17 7.76 7.12
C GLY A 136 -4.16 8.20 5.66
N ALA A 137 -4.91 7.48 4.88
CA ALA A 137 -5.07 7.70 3.45
C ALA A 137 -6.53 7.47 3.04
N VAL A 138 -6.94 8.08 1.94
CA VAL A 138 -8.14 7.65 1.22
C VAL A 138 -7.72 6.69 0.12
N TRP A 139 -8.47 5.63 -0.06
CA TRP A 139 -8.14 4.58 -1.00
C TRP A 139 -9.38 3.84 -1.51
N VAL A 140 -9.26 3.28 -2.69
CA VAL A 140 -10.24 2.37 -3.30
C VAL A 140 -9.49 1.20 -3.92
N ALA A 141 -9.94 -0.02 -3.67
CA ALA A 141 -9.45 -1.24 -4.28
C ALA A 141 -10.56 -1.93 -5.07
N ILE A 142 -10.30 -2.27 -6.32
CA ILE A 142 -11.24 -2.97 -7.21
C ILE A 142 -10.63 -4.29 -7.66
N ARG A 143 -11.38 -5.38 -7.46
CA ARG A 143 -11.00 -6.70 -7.96
C ARG A 143 -11.12 -6.73 -9.48
N ILE A 144 -10.10 -7.24 -10.13
CA ILE A 144 -10.12 -7.48 -11.58
C ILE A 144 -10.92 -8.76 -11.83
N PRO A 145 -11.94 -8.74 -12.71
CA PRO A 145 -12.67 -9.95 -13.07
C PRO A 145 -11.74 -11.00 -13.70
N ASP A 146 -12.07 -12.29 -13.49
CA ASP A 146 -11.18 -13.40 -13.87
C ASP A 146 -11.00 -13.55 -15.41
N ASP A 147 -11.92 -12.97 -16.20
CA ASP A 147 -11.88 -12.95 -17.67
C ASP A 147 -11.31 -11.63 -18.23
N CYS A 148 -10.77 -10.78 -17.37
CA CYS A 148 -10.24 -9.47 -17.74
C CYS A 148 -8.74 -9.37 -17.51
N ILE A 149 -8.10 -8.48 -18.25
CA ILE A 149 -6.75 -8.00 -17.96
C ILE A 149 -6.80 -6.52 -17.62
N SER A 150 -5.91 -6.10 -16.75
CA SER A 150 -5.74 -4.70 -16.40
C SER A 150 -4.30 -4.29 -16.59
N ALA A 151 -4.12 -3.08 -17.09
CA ALA A 151 -2.81 -2.44 -17.19
C ALA A 151 -2.95 -0.98 -16.84
N HIS A 152 -1.99 -0.46 -16.12
CA HIS A 152 -1.92 0.95 -15.79
C HIS A 152 -0.48 1.46 -15.89
N ALA A 153 -0.35 2.74 -16.14
CA ALA A 153 0.88 3.50 -16.05
C ALA A 153 0.72 4.55 -14.94
N ASN A 154 1.52 5.59 -14.93
CA ASN A 154 1.49 6.64 -13.92
C ASN A 154 0.23 7.54 -14.02
N GLN A 155 -0.93 6.93 -13.88
CA GLN A 155 -2.24 7.59 -13.92
C GLN A 155 -3.24 6.86 -13.05
N ALA A 156 -4.03 7.60 -12.26
CA ALA A 156 -5.20 7.08 -11.57
C ALA A 156 -6.25 6.58 -12.59
N ARG A 157 -6.82 5.41 -12.38
CA ARG A 157 -7.77 4.75 -13.27
C ARG A 157 -9.16 4.62 -12.67
N ILE A 158 -9.28 4.57 -11.34
CA ILE A 158 -10.55 4.37 -10.66
C ILE A 158 -11.30 5.69 -10.62
N ARG A 159 -12.29 5.84 -11.50
CA ARG A 159 -13.17 7.02 -11.58
C ARG A 159 -14.54 6.80 -10.94
N GLN A 160 -15.02 5.57 -10.99
CA GLN A 160 -16.29 5.14 -10.41
C GLN A 160 -16.09 3.77 -9.78
N PHE A 161 -16.75 3.53 -8.66
CA PHE A 161 -16.68 2.25 -7.99
C PHE A 161 -18.00 1.88 -7.29
N PRO A 162 -18.34 0.58 -7.22
CA PRO A 162 -19.61 0.13 -6.68
C PRO A 162 -19.60 0.11 -5.15
N LEU A 163 -20.25 1.07 -4.49
CA LEU A 163 -20.29 1.19 -3.04
C LEU A 163 -20.94 0.00 -2.30
N LYS A 164 -21.77 -0.77 -2.99
CA LYS A 164 -22.50 -1.90 -2.38
C LYS A 164 -21.86 -3.25 -2.64
N ASP A 165 -20.93 -3.35 -3.56
CA ASP A 165 -20.26 -4.62 -3.91
C ASP A 165 -19.00 -4.84 -3.06
N LYS A 166 -19.19 -5.21 -1.81
CA LYS A 166 -18.08 -5.50 -0.88
C LYS A 166 -17.23 -6.72 -1.26
N LYS A 167 -17.70 -7.53 -2.20
CA LYS A 167 -16.93 -8.68 -2.70
C LYS A 167 -15.84 -8.23 -3.66
N ASN A 168 -16.14 -7.26 -4.52
CA ASN A 168 -15.25 -6.84 -5.59
C ASN A 168 -14.74 -5.39 -5.45
N CYS A 169 -15.20 -4.67 -4.42
CA CYS A 169 -14.77 -3.29 -4.16
C CYS A 169 -14.62 -3.03 -2.67
N LEU A 170 -13.42 -2.62 -2.28
CA LEU A 170 -13.08 -2.19 -0.94
C LEU A 170 -12.66 -0.72 -1.00
N TYR A 171 -12.91 0.04 0.05
CA TYR A 171 -12.56 1.46 0.08
C TYR A 171 -12.52 2.01 1.50
N SER A 172 -11.77 3.09 1.72
CA SER A 172 -11.75 3.79 3.00
C SER A 172 -13.14 4.37 3.30
N LYS A 173 -13.60 4.21 4.55
CA LYS A 173 -14.95 4.60 4.98
C LYS A 173 -15.29 6.06 4.71
N ASP A 174 -14.28 6.90 4.69
CA ASP A 174 -14.40 8.34 4.57
C ASP A 174 -14.05 8.90 3.18
N VAL A 175 -13.71 8.04 2.18
CA VAL A 175 -13.25 8.50 0.85
C VAL A 175 -14.19 9.53 0.21
N ILE A 176 -15.51 9.30 0.26
CA ILE A 176 -16.50 10.22 -0.33
C ILE A 176 -16.66 11.47 0.54
N LYS A 177 -16.73 11.29 1.87
CA LYS A 177 -16.85 12.40 2.81
C LYS A 177 -15.65 13.34 2.69
N PHE A 178 -14.45 12.78 2.72
CA PHE A 178 -13.21 13.51 2.57
C PHE A 178 -13.15 14.31 1.25
N ALA A 179 -13.48 13.66 0.12
CA ALA A 179 -13.49 14.32 -1.18
C ALA A 179 -14.48 15.50 -1.23
N ARG A 180 -15.65 15.37 -0.61
CA ARG A 180 -16.64 16.46 -0.51
C ARG A 180 -16.17 17.60 0.38
N GLU A 181 -15.64 17.31 1.53
CA GLU A 181 -15.13 18.33 2.49
C GLU A 181 -13.98 19.15 1.89
N LYS A 182 -13.17 18.52 1.04
CA LYS A 182 -12.08 19.19 0.32
C LYS A 182 -12.54 19.86 -1.01
N GLY A 183 -13.79 19.71 -1.41
CA GLY A 183 -14.31 20.27 -2.67
C GLY A 183 -13.80 19.55 -3.93
N TYR A 184 -13.42 18.29 -3.82
CA TYR A 184 -12.90 17.48 -4.94
C TYR A 184 -14.01 16.68 -5.64
N PHE A 185 -15.23 16.71 -5.08
CA PHE A 185 -16.37 15.94 -5.58
C PHE A 185 -17.66 16.76 -5.49
#